data_df0d2d54ba428d2f8642e75e3f063c8c
#
_entry.id   df0d2d54ba428d2f8642e75e3f063c8c
#
_cell.length_a   1.000
_cell.length_b   1.000
_cell.length_c   1.000
_cell.angle_alpha   90.00
_cell.angle_beta   90.00
_cell.angle_gamma   90.00
#
_symmetry.space_group_name_H-M   'P 1'
#
loop_
_entity.id
_entity.type
_entity.pdbx_description
1 polymer ?
#
loop_
_entity_poly.entity_id
_entity_poly.type
_entity_poly.pdbx_seq_one_letter_code
_entity_poly.pdbx_strand_id
1 'polypeptide(L)'
;MKIATIDLGKEPLFLAPMEDVTDASFRYICKEYGADMMYTEFVSADGLIRDAWKSREKLVLSDDERPVGIQIYGHIPEALLQAALMAEEARPDVIDINFGCPKNKIAKRGAGSGWLRDPEGLVDITRRLVRAVGVPVTVKTRLGWDEDSIIIGDLAEALQDAGIAALTIHGRTRS
;
A
#
# COMPACT_ATOMS: atom_id res chain seq x y z
N MET A 1 1.80 1.73 19.34
CA MET A 1 1.16 1.08 18.18
C MET A 1 2.11 0.03 17.63
N LYS A 2 1.58 -1.14 17.20
CA LYS A 2 2.41 -2.17 16.59
C LYS A 2 1.84 -2.58 15.24
N ILE A 3 2.72 -2.84 14.27
CA ILE A 3 2.40 -3.49 13.01
C ILE A 3 3.18 -4.81 13.00
N ALA A 4 2.49 -5.92 13.21
CA ALA A 4 3.12 -7.22 13.50
C ALA A 4 4.18 -7.09 14.61
N THR A 5 5.46 -7.33 14.30
CA THR A 5 6.58 -7.24 15.26
C THR A 5 7.19 -5.83 15.35
N ILE A 6 6.79 -4.90 14.47
CA ILE A 6 7.36 -3.53 14.42
C ILE A 6 6.69 -2.69 15.50
N ASP A 7 7.45 -2.24 16.50
CA ASP A 7 6.95 -1.33 17.54
C ASP A 7 7.24 0.12 17.17
N LEU A 8 6.19 0.89 16.93
CA LEU A 8 6.24 2.29 16.50
C LEU A 8 5.97 3.28 17.66
N GLY A 9 5.94 2.78 18.90
CA GLY A 9 5.65 3.63 20.06
C GLY A 9 4.17 3.94 20.26
N LYS A 10 3.89 5.03 20.97
CA LYS A 10 2.52 5.34 21.42
C LYS A 10 1.69 6.11 20.40
N GLU A 11 2.28 7.10 19.77
CA GLU A 11 1.61 8.03 18.83
C GLU A 11 2.47 8.24 17.59
N PRO A 12 2.62 7.20 16.74
CA PRO A 12 3.56 7.25 15.62
C PRO A 12 3.09 8.19 14.51
N LEU A 13 4.06 8.88 13.90
CA LEU A 13 3.88 9.69 12.70
C LEU A 13 4.22 8.89 11.45
N PHE A 14 3.27 8.79 10.54
CA PHE A 14 3.44 8.09 9.27
C PHE A 14 3.56 9.09 8.12
N LEU A 15 4.59 8.93 7.29
CA LEU A 15 4.62 9.58 5.98
C LEU A 15 3.81 8.77 4.99
N ALA A 16 2.70 9.33 4.51
CA ALA A 16 1.85 8.69 3.53
C ALA A 16 2.55 8.55 2.16
N PRO A 17 2.29 7.47 1.40
CA PRO A 17 2.82 7.32 0.04
C PRO A 17 2.21 8.36 -0.90
N MET A 18 3.06 9.13 -1.59
CA MET A 18 2.66 10.19 -2.53
C MET A 18 3.52 10.13 -3.78
N GLU A 19 2.87 9.93 -4.95
CA GLU A 19 3.56 9.92 -6.25
C GLU A 19 4.21 11.27 -6.54
N ASP A 20 5.43 11.23 -7.08
CA ASP A 20 6.28 12.39 -7.37
C ASP A 20 6.67 13.23 -6.13
N VAL A 21 6.52 12.68 -4.91
CA VAL A 21 6.82 13.39 -3.65
C VAL A 21 7.65 12.53 -2.70
N THR A 22 7.21 11.30 -2.40
CA THR A 22 7.88 10.46 -1.41
C THR A 22 9.03 9.63 -1.99
N ASP A 23 9.90 10.30 -2.75
CA ASP A 23 11.19 9.75 -3.19
C ASP A 23 12.14 9.53 -1.99
N ALA A 24 13.28 8.89 -2.23
CA ALA A 24 14.24 8.58 -1.18
C ALA A 24 14.74 9.83 -0.44
N SER A 25 14.95 10.95 -1.15
CA SER A 25 15.45 12.20 -0.57
C SER A 25 14.42 12.83 0.36
N PHE A 26 13.15 12.84 -0.05
CA PHE A 26 12.08 13.38 0.77
C PHE A 26 11.80 12.50 1.99
N ARG A 27 11.83 11.17 1.84
CA ARG A 27 11.70 10.24 2.96
C ARG A 27 12.83 10.43 3.98
N TYR A 28 14.08 10.60 3.51
CA TYR A 28 15.22 10.90 4.38
C TYR A 28 14.96 12.14 5.24
N ILE A 29 14.55 13.25 4.61
CA ILE A 29 14.22 14.49 5.34
C ILE A 29 13.12 14.25 6.36
N CYS A 30 12.03 13.56 5.98
CA CYS A 30 10.93 13.26 6.90
C CYS A 30 11.40 12.41 8.09
N LYS A 31 12.33 11.48 7.87
CA LYS A 31 12.92 10.68 8.94
C LYS A 31 13.68 11.53 9.94
N GLU A 32 14.51 12.47 9.47
CA GLU A 32 15.24 13.43 10.30
C GLU A 32 14.30 14.31 11.14
N TYR A 33 13.09 14.59 10.64
CA TYR A 33 12.05 15.35 11.35
C TYR A 33 11.09 14.49 12.17
N GLY A 34 11.40 13.20 12.37
CA GLY A 34 10.70 12.33 13.31
C GLY A 34 9.56 11.51 12.72
N ALA A 35 9.55 11.22 11.42
CA ALA A 35 8.65 10.22 10.89
C ALA A 35 9.03 8.82 11.43
N ASP A 36 8.09 8.15 12.10
CA ASP A 36 8.32 6.83 12.69
C ASP A 36 8.27 5.73 11.63
N MET A 37 7.40 5.87 10.63
CA MET A 37 7.27 4.94 9.51
C MET A 37 6.95 5.68 8.22
N MET A 38 7.52 5.20 7.12
CA MET A 38 7.36 5.80 5.80
C MET A 38 7.00 4.75 4.75
N TYR A 39 6.48 5.25 3.63
CA TYR A 39 6.18 4.42 2.46
C TYR A 39 6.83 5.02 1.22
N THR A 40 7.25 4.16 0.30
CA THR A 40 7.70 4.60 -1.03
C THR A 40 6.55 5.25 -1.78
N GLU A 41 6.85 5.93 -2.88
CA GLU A 41 5.85 6.19 -3.91
C GLU A 41 5.23 4.85 -4.34
N PHE A 42 3.96 4.86 -4.78
CA PHE A 42 3.33 3.60 -5.18
C PHE A 42 3.91 3.04 -6.49
N VAL A 43 4.25 1.76 -6.46
CA VAL A 43 4.89 1.03 -7.55
C VAL A 43 3.83 0.33 -8.40
N SER A 44 3.86 0.55 -9.72
CA SER A 44 2.96 -0.14 -10.64
C SER A 44 3.33 -1.62 -10.75
N ALA A 45 2.38 -2.51 -10.44
CA ALA A 45 2.55 -3.95 -10.63
C ALA A 45 2.86 -4.29 -12.09
N ASP A 46 2.09 -3.75 -13.04
CA ASP A 46 2.34 -3.93 -14.48
C ASP A 46 3.69 -3.40 -14.92
N GLY A 47 4.14 -2.28 -14.34
CA GLY A 47 5.46 -1.71 -14.62
C GLY A 47 6.58 -2.60 -14.08
N LEU A 48 6.41 -3.12 -12.88
CA LEU A 48 7.42 -3.93 -12.22
C LEU A 48 7.64 -5.26 -12.92
N ILE A 49 6.56 -5.99 -13.26
CA ILE A 49 6.66 -7.28 -13.96
C ILE A 49 7.20 -7.16 -15.39
N ARG A 50 7.09 -5.96 -16.01
CA ARG A 50 7.68 -5.66 -17.33
C ARG A 50 9.07 -5.07 -17.25
N ASP A 51 9.68 -5.09 -16.08
CA ASP A 51 11.03 -4.58 -15.84
C ASP A 51 11.22 -3.08 -16.15
N ALA A 52 10.15 -2.29 -15.96
CA ALA A 52 10.23 -0.84 -16.16
C ALA A 52 11.15 -0.22 -15.09
N TRP A 53 12.23 0.44 -15.55
CA TRP A 53 13.26 1.00 -14.67
C TRP A 53 12.70 1.93 -13.58
N LYS A 54 11.71 2.78 -13.91
CA LYS A 54 11.03 3.66 -12.94
C LYS A 54 10.33 2.91 -11.81
N SER A 55 9.82 1.71 -12.08
CA SER A 55 9.20 0.88 -11.05
C SER A 55 10.26 0.21 -10.18
N ARG A 56 11.39 -0.19 -10.75
CA ARG A 56 12.51 -0.76 -10.00
C ARG A 56 13.22 0.26 -9.12
N GLU A 57 13.41 1.47 -9.61
CA GLU A 57 14.02 2.57 -8.85
C GLU A 57 13.27 2.83 -7.53
N LYS A 58 11.93 2.75 -7.55
CA LYS A 58 11.09 2.94 -6.36
C LYS A 58 11.21 1.81 -5.32
N LEU A 59 11.84 0.69 -5.65
CA LEU A 59 12.12 -0.39 -4.71
C LEU A 59 13.41 -0.18 -3.91
N VAL A 60 14.21 0.82 -4.26
CA VAL A 60 15.47 1.09 -3.56
C VAL A 60 15.17 1.68 -2.19
N LEU A 61 15.65 0.97 -1.15
CA LEU A 61 15.49 1.34 0.25
C LEU A 61 16.86 1.52 0.89
N SER A 62 16.96 2.42 1.88
CA SER A 62 18.14 2.56 2.74
C SER A 62 17.84 2.08 4.16
N ASP A 63 18.88 1.70 4.90
CA ASP A 63 18.72 1.28 6.30
C ASP A 63 18.32 2.44 7.22
N ASP A 64 18.70 3.67 6.86
CA ASP A 64 18.40 4.87 7.65
C ASP A 64 16.91 5.26 7.63
N GLU A 65 16.15 4.81 6.64
CA GLU A 65 14.72 5.12 6.53
C GLU A 65 13.79 4.08 7.19
N ARG A 66 14.36 3.03 7.81
CA ARG A 66 13.56 1.97 8.44
C ARG A 66 12.88 2.42 9.74
N PRO A 67 11.67 1.92 10.04
CA PRO A 67 10.88 1.00 9.21
C PRO A 67 10.27 1.69 8.00
N VAL A 68 10.31 1.01 6.85
CA VAL A 68 9.81 1.54 5.57
C VAL A 68 9.00 0.48 4.82
N GLY A 69 7.86 0.90 4.28
CA GLY A 69 7.00 0.06 3.46
C GLY A 69 7.14 0.34 1.96
N ILE A 70 7.06 -0.71 1.14
CA ILE A 70 6.87 -0.56 -0.30
C ILE A 70 5.38 -0.62 -0.60
N GLN A 71 4.84 0.44 -1.23
CA GLN A 71 3.45 0.42 -1.67
C GLN A 71 3.34 0.01 -3.13
N ILE A 72 2.51 -1.00 -3.41
CA ILE A 72 2.20 -1.48 -4.76
C ILE A 72 0.76 -1.18 -5.15
N TYR A 73 0.51 -1.03 -6.46
CA TYR A 73 -0.85 -0.93 -7.01
C TYR A 73 -0.97 -1.65 -8.34
N GLY A 74 -2.16 -2.13 -8.63
CA GLY A 74 -2.50 -2.79 -9.89
C GLY A 74 -4.00 -3.12 -9.94
N HIS A 75 -4.46 -3.68 -11.07
CA HIS A 75 -5.84 -4.11 -11.25
C HIS A 75 -5.94 -5.59 -11.66
N ILE A 76 -4.80 -6.22 -11.97
CA ILE A 76 -4.70 -7.64 -12.33
C ILE A 76 -4.17 -8.39 -11.13
N PRO A 77 -4.95 -9.33 -10.52
CA PRO A 77 -4.55 -10.07 -9.33
C PRO A 77 -3.20 -10.77 -9.45
N GLU A 78 -2.95 -11.43 -10.56
CA GLU A 78 -1.70 -12.17 -10.82
C GLU A 78 -0.49 -11.23 -10.90
N ALA A 79 -0.68 -10.05 -11.50
CA ALA A 79 0.37 -9.04 -11.56
C ALA A 79 0.68 -8.46 -10.18
N LEU A 80 -0.34 -8.24 -9.34
CA LEU A 80 -0.15 -7.79 -7.96
C LEU A 80 0.61 -8.83 -7.13
N LEU A 81 0.32 -10.12 -7.29
CA LEU A 81 1.04 -11.19 -6.61
C LEU A 81 2.51 -11.24 -7.02
N GLN A 82 2.80 -11.20 -8.31
CA GLN A 82 4.18 -11.17 -8.80
C GLN A 82 4.92 -9.92 -8.33
N ALA A 83 4.27 -8.76 -8.39
CA ALA A 83 4.86 -7.50 -7.90
C ALA A 83 5.16 -7.53 -6.40
N ALA A 84 4.30 -8.16 -5.60
CA ALA A 84 4.53 -8.29 -4.16
C ALA A 84 5.77 -9.16 -3.86
N LEU A 85 5.94 -10.29 -4.56
CA LEU A 85 7.14 -11.14 -4.45
C LEU A 85 8.40 -10.39 -4.86
N MET A 86 8.35 -9.63 -5.97
CA MET A 86 9.48 -8.81 -6.41
C MET A 86 9.79 -7.67 -5.41
N ALA A 87 8.75 -7.06 -4.81
CA ALA A 87 8.92 -6.03 -3.79
C ALA A 87 9.53 -6.61 -2.50
N GLU A 88 9.19 -7.84 -2.14
CA GLU A 88 9.77 -8.53 -0.98
C GLU A 88 11.27 -8.77 -1.12
N GLU A 89 11.78 -9.00 -2.36
CA GLU A 89 13.23 -9.12 -2.61
C GLU A 89 14.02 -7.88 -2.19
N ALA A 90 13.39 -6.69 -2.22
CA ALA A 90 13.98 -5.46 -1.71
C ALA A 90 14.00 -5.37 -0.17
N ARG A 91 13.46 -6.36 0.52
CA ARG A 91 13.40 -6.49 1.98
C ARG A 91 12.78 -5.28 2.70
N PRO A 92 11.56 -4.85 2.31
CA PRO A 92 10.82 -3.83 3.07
C PRO A 92 10.40 -4.38 4.44
N ASP A 93 10.07 -3.48 5.36
CA ASP A 93 9.50 -3.88 6.66
C ASP A 93 8.02 -4.29 6.53
N VAL A 94 7.30 -3.72 5.55
CA VAL A 94 5.94 -4.12 5.15
C VAL A 94 5.74 -3.96 3.65
N ILE A 95 4.77 -4.69 3.09
CA ILE A 95 4.23 -4.42 1.75
C ILE A 95 2.84 -3.81 1.95
N ASP A 96 2.63 -2.62 1.38
CA ASP A 96 1.36 -1.91 1.44
C ASP A 96 0.62 -1.95 0.11
N ILE A 97 -0.69 -2.13 0.15
CA ILE A 97 -1.50 -2.21 -1.06
C ILE A 97 -2.32 -0.93 -1.20
N ASN A 98 -2.18 -0.26 -2.36
CA ASN A 98 -2.95 0.93 -2.67
C ASN A 98 -4.32 0.60 -3.23
N PHE A 99 -5.34 0.75 -2.41
CA PHE A 99 -6.76 0.71 -2.80
C PHE A 99 -7.45 2.08 -2.65
N GLY A 100 -6.67 3.17 -2.65
CA GLY A 100 -7.18 4.51 -2.39
C GLY A 100 -6.90 5.58 -3.44
N CYS A 101 -5.98 5.35 -4.40
CA CYS A 101 -5.61 6.36 -5.40
C CYS A 101 -6.82 6.78 -6.27
N PRO A 102 -7.23 8.08 -6.25
CA PRO A 102 -8.43 8.53 -6.95
C PRO A 102 -8.18 8.94 -8.41
N LYS A 103 -6.89 8.99 -8.85
CA LYS A 103 -6.55 9.45 -10.21
C LYS A 103 -7.35 8.69 -11.26
N ASN A 104 -8.08 9.40 -12.12
CA ASN A 104 -8.96 8.81 -13.15
C ASN A 104 -8.26 7.76 -14.02
N LYS A 105 -7.00 8.00 -14.41
CA LYS A 105 -6.20 7.07 -15.21
C LYS A 105 -5.99 5.72 -14.52
N ILE A 106 -5.96 5.70 -13.19
CA ILE A 106 -5.76 4.51 -12.35
C ILE A 106 -7.12 3.88 -12.03
N ALA A 107 -8.04 4.66 -11.44
CA ALA A 107 -9.32 4.16 -10.95
C ALA A 107 -10.25 3.63 -12.05
N LYS A 108 -10.24 4.24 -13.25
CA LYS A 108 -11.00 3.75 -14.41
C LYS A 108 -10.55 2.39 -14.91
N ARG A 109 -9.30 2.02 -14.65
CA ARG A 109 -8.76 0.70 -14.99
C ARG A 109 -9.03 -0.37 -13.93
N GLY A 110 -9.71 -0.01 -12.84
CA GLY A 110 -9.96 -0.92 -11.71
C GLY A 110 -8.86 -0.94 -10.65
N ALA A 111 -7.77 -0.17 -10.80
CA ALA A 111 -6.68 -0.08 -9.82
C ALA A 111 -6.93 1.03 -8.78
N GLY A 112 -6.15 1.03 -7.70
CA GLY A 112 -6.29 2.01 -6.63
C GLY A 112 -7.72 2.01 -6.07
N SER A 113 -8.37 3.17 -6.00
CA SER A 113 -9.76 3.27 -5.54
C SER A 113 -10.78 2.56 -6.46
N GLY A 114 -10.37 2.15 -7.66
CA GLY A 114 -11.24 1.36 -8.57
C GLY A 114 -11.70 0.04 -7.96
N TRP A 115 -10.88 -0.55 -7.10
CA TRP A 115 -11.20 -1.76 -6.34
C TRP A 115 -12.39 -1.60 -5.38
N LEU A 116 -12.70 -0.38 -4.92
CA LEU A 116 -13.84 -0.15 -4.04
C LEU A 116 -15.21 -0.47 -4.69
N ARG A 117 -15.25 -0.68 -6.00
CA ARG A 117 -16.43 -1.16 -6.72
C ARG A 117 -16.54 -2.68 -6.80
N ASP A 118 -15.49 -3.38 -6.36
CA ASP A 118 -15.44 -4.84 -6.25
C ASP A 118 -14.78 -5.21 -4.90
N PRO A 119 -15.50 -5.02 -3.78
CA PRO A 119 -14.94 -5.29 -2.45
C PRO A 119 -14.63 -6.76 -2.22
N GLU A 120 -15.36 -7.68 -2.83
CA GLU A 120 -15.08 -9.12 -2.74
C GLU A 120 -13.75 -9.47 -3.41
N GLY A 121 -13.52 -8.99 -4.61
CA GLY A 121 -12.24 -9.15 -5.33
C GLY A 121 -11.08 -8.48 -4.60
N LEU A 122 -11.31 -7.31 -3.99
CA LEU A 122 -10.33 -6.60 -3.16
C LEU A 122 -9.89 -7.46 -1.96
N VAL A 123 -10.83 -8.05 -1.24
CA VAL A 123 -10.54 -8.92 -0.08
C VAL A 123 -9.86 -10.21 -0.52
N ASP A 124 -10.31 -10.82 -1.63
CA ASP A 124 -9.68 -12.05 -2.15
C ASP A 124 -8.22 -11.83 -2.52
N ILE A 125 -7.92 -10.80 -3.31
CA ILE A 125 -6.52 -10.52 -3.68
C ILE A 125 -5.67 -10.18 -2.46
N THR A 126 -6.22 -9.46 -1.48
CA THR A 126 -5.51 -9.15 -0.22
C THR A 126 -5.17 -10.45 0.52
N ARG A 127 -6.10 -11.37 0.66
CA ARG A 127 -5.88 -12.67 1.32
C ARG A 127 -4.80 -13.49 0.59
N ARG A 128 -4.81 -13.47 -0.74
CA ARG A 128 -3.78 -14.14 -1.56
C ARG A 128 -2.40 -13.53 -1.34
N LEU A 129 -2.30 -12.19 -1.28
CA LEU A 129 -1.06 -11.46 -1.02
C LEU A 129 -0.51 -11.77 0.38
N VAL A 130 -1.34 -11.72 1.42
CA VAL A 130 -0.95 -12.09 2.79
C VAL A 130 -0.36 -13.50 2.89
N ARG A 131 -0.87 -14.44 2.08
CA ARG A 131 -0.37 -15.82 2.06
C ARG A 131 0.90 -16.00 1.21
N ALA A 132 1.15 -15.10 0.27
CA ALA A 132 2.22 -15.24 -0.70
C ALA A 132 3.55 -14.68 -0.20
N VAL A 133 3.54 -13.65 0.64
CA VAL A 133 4.74 -12.98 1.15
C VAL A 133 4.99 -13.28 2.62
N GLY A 134 6.24 -13.24 3.04
CA GLY A 134 6.64 -13.45 4.43
C GLY A 134 6.65 -12.18 5.29
N VAL A 135 6.62 -11.00 4.66
CA VAL A 135 6.56 -9.71 5.38
C VAL A 135 5.11 -9.31 5.65
N PRO A 136 4.84 -8.50 6.71
CA PRO A 136 3.50 -8.03 7.00
C PRO A 136 2.88 -7.27 5.82
N VAL A 137 1.62 -7.56 5.50
CA VAL A 137 0.86 -6.84 4.47
C VAL A 137 -0.02 -5.80 5.15
N THR A 138 0.01 -4.56 4.64
CA THR A 138 -0.88 -3.48 5.06
C THR A 138 -1.72 -3.00 3.88
N VAL A 139 -2.78 -2.29 4.15
CA VAL A 139 -3.69 -1.75 3.12
C VAL A 139 -3.92 -0.27 3.37
N LYS A 140 -3.88 0.54 2.30
CA LYS A 140 -4.33 1.93 2.33
C LYS A 140 -5.50 2.13 1.40
N THR A 141 -6.65 2.58 1.95
CA THR A 141 -7.92 2.73 1.22
C THR A 141 -8.66 4.03 1.55
N ARG A 142 -9.91 4.15 1.10
CA ARG A 142 -10.85 5.24 1.36
C ARG A 142 -12.15 4.71 1.97
N LEU A 143 -13.08 5.62 2.32
CA LEU A 143 -14.37 5.26 2.92
C LEU A 143 -15.26 4.44 1.97
N GLY A 144 -15.15 4.69 0.67
CA GLY A 144 -15.95 4.08 -0.38
C GLY A 144 -15.65 4.74 -1.73
N TRP A 145 -16.37 4.32 -2.78
CA TRP A 145 -16.27 4.92 -4.10
C TRP A 145 -16.90 6.32 -4.15
N ASP A 146 -18.08 6.47 -3.60
CA ASP A 146 -18.84 7.71 -3.47
C ASP A 146 -19.64 7.72 -2.15
N GLU A 147 -20.42 8.76 -1.91
CA GLU A 147 -21.18 8.92 -0.67
C GLU A 147 -22.30 7.86 -0.50
N ASP A 148 -22.81 7.32 -1.60
CA ASP A 148 -23.86 6.30 -1.60
C ASP A 148 -23.30 4.88 -1.40
N SER A 149 -21.98 4.72 -1.49
CA SER A 149 -21.26 3.44 -1.41
C SER A 149 -20.14 3.45 -0.37
N ILE A 150 -20.39 4.03 0.80
CA ILE A 150 -19.47 3.96 1.95
C ILE A 150 -19.53 2.55 2.53
N ILE A 151 -18.44 1.81 2.41
CA ILE A 151 -18.33 0.39 2.79
C ILE A 151 -17.23 0.11 3.82
N ILE A 152 -16.56 1.14 4.32
CA ILE A 152 -15.32 0.99 5.08
C ILE A 152 -15.48 0.15 6.35
N GLY A 153 -16.65 0.17 7.00
CA GLY A 153 -16.89 -0.64 8.20
C GLY A 153 -16.75 -2.13 7.90
N ASP A 154 -17.59 -2.64 7.01
CA ASP A 154 -17.59 -4.06 6.62
C ASP A 154 -16.27 -4.45 5.92
N LEU A 155 -15.72 -3.54 5.10
CA LEU A 155 -14.46 -3.77 4.43
C LEU A 155 -13.29 -3.92 5.42
N ALA A 156 -13.27 -3.13 6.50
CA ALA A 156 -12.22 -3.21 7.51
C ALA A 156 -12.23 -4.57 8.22
N GLU A 157 -13.41 -5.08 8.59
CA GLU A 157 -13.56 -6.40 9.20
C GLU A 157 -13.11 -7.51 8.24
N ALA A 158 -13.55 -7.45 6.97
CA ALA A 158 -13.17 -8.44 5.96
C ALA A 158 -11.67 -8.43 5.65
N LEU A 159 -11.02 -7.27 5.67
CA LEU A 159 -9.57 -7.13 5.49
C LEU A 159 -8.81 -7.65 6.71
N GLN A 160 -9.30 -7.41 7.92
CA GLN A 160 -8.75 -7.99 9.15
C GLN A 160 -8.80 -9.53 9.08
N ASP A 161 -9.92 -10.10 8.67
CA ASP A 161 -10.10 -11.55 8.48
C ASP A 161 -9.23 -12.11 7.34
N ALA A 162 -8.87 -11.27 6.35
CA ALA A 162 -7.92 -11.63 5.32
C ALA A 162 -6.47 -11.70 5.85
N GLY A 163 -6.19 -11.14 7.04
CA GLY A 163 -4.93 -11.23 7.75
C GLY A 163 -3.98 -10.06 7.55
N ILE A 164 -4.48 -8.87 7.21
CA ILE A 164 -3.63 -7.68 7.12
C ILE A 164 -3.09 -7.27 8.49
N ALA A 165 -1.89 -6.68 8.51
CA ALA A 165 -1.25 -6.23 9.75
C ALA A 165 -1.69 -4.82 10.17
N ALA A 166 -2.12 -3.98 9.24
CA ALA A 166 -2.69 -2.66 9.50
C ALA A 166 -3.54 -2.15 8.33
N LEU A 167 -4.50 -1.27 8.66
CA LEU A 167 -5.35 -0.57 7.70
C LEU A 167 -5.20 0.95 7.87
N THR A 168 -4.88 1.64 6.78
CA THR A 168 -4.86 3.11 6.73
C THR A 168 -6.06 3.60 5.91
N ILE A 169 -6.85 4.48 6.50
CA ILE A 169 -8.06 5.01 5.87
C ILE A 169 -7.89 6.50 5.58
N HIS A 170 -7.99 6.88 4.31
CA HIS A 170 -8.20 8.28 3.96
C HIS A 170 -9.68 8.60 4.19
N GLY A 171 -9.98 9.50 5.15
CA GLY A 171 -11.33 9.84 5.61
C GLY A 171 -12.20 10.58 4.57
N ARG A 172 -12.12 10.20 3.30
CA ARG A 172 -12.92 10.70 2.18
C ARG A 172 -13.31 9.54 1.29
N THR A 173 -14.41 9.70 0.53
CA THR A 173 -14.70 8.84 -0.62
C THR A 173 -13.77 9.14 -1.80
N ARG A 174 -13.87 8.36 -2.86
CA ARG A 174 -13.10 8.62 -4.09
C ARG A 174 -13.63 9.86 -4.83
N SER A 175 -14.94 10.03 -4.87
CA SER A 175 -15.63 11.17 -5.51
C SER A 175 -15.65 12.38 -4.62
#